data_a20d6b9ea8e6f2dddcb81e302b242c2c
#
_entry.id   a20d6b9ea8e6f2dddcb81e302b242c2c
#
_cell.length_a   1.000
_cell.length_b   1.000
_cell.length_c   1.000
_cell.angle_alpha   90.00
_cell.angle_beta   90.00
_cell.angle_gamma   90.00
#
_symmetry.space_group_name_H-M   'P 1'
#
loop_
_entity.id
_entity.type
_entity.pdbx_description
1 polymer ?
#
loop_
_entity_poly.entity_id
_entity_poly.type
_entity_poly.pdbx_seq_one_letter_code
_entity_poly.pdbx_strand_id
1 'polypeptide(L)'
;RGGAGFPTWFKWNAARQSEGEEKYLICNADEGDPGAFMDRAVIESDPHNLIEGMLIGAYAIGAKNAVVYVRAEYPLAIKRLERAIEQATAAGYLGDNIFGTDFSCHMSIKAGAGAFVCGEETALIESLEGHRGMPRLKPPFPAQSGYWRKPSNINNVETFANVSWIINNGGEAFAAMGTEGSKGTKVFAVTGKVKRSGLVEIPMGKTLRDVIFDIGGGMKGDKEFKAVQMGGPSGGCIPASLIDTVIDYKALGATGAIMGSGGMVVMDESTCMVGMAKFFLDFTAKESCGKCVHCRIGTTRMLEILTRITEGKGQDGDVELLEELCYGIKDGALCGLGQTAPNPVLTTIKYFKAVSYTHLTLPTTS
;
A
#
# COMPACT_ATOMS: atom_id res chain seq x y z
N ARG A 1 -4.16 -8.37 1.87
CA ARG A 1 -3.94 -7.46 0.73
C ARG A 1 -3.12 -6.21 1.10
N GLY A 2 -2.42 -6.21 2.23
CA GLY A 2 -1.37 -5.23 2.51
C GLY A 2 -0.23 -5.32 1.49
N GLY A 3 0.42 -4.17 1.18
CA GLY A 3 1.34 -4.02 0.06
C GLY A 3 2.51 -4.99 -0.01
N ALA A 4 2.96 -5.53 1.12
CA ALA A 4 4.06 -6.49 1.22
C ALA A 4 3.63 -7.96 1.06
N GLY A 5 2.33 -8.25 1.02
CA GLY A 5 1.82 -9.62 0.88
C GLY A 5 2.07 -10.54 2.08
N PHE A 6 2.24 -9.98 3.28
CA PHE A 6 2.48 -10.78 4.47
C PHE A 6 1.26 -11.65 4.82
N PRO A 7 1.41 -12.95 5.13
CA PRO A 7 0.29 -13.87 5.33
C PRO A 7 -0.63 -13.48 6.48
N THR A 8 -1.92 -13.29 6.20
CA THR A 8 -2.93 -12.90 7.20
C THR A 8 -3.09 -13.95 8.29
N TRP A 9 -3.12 -15.24 7.93
CA TRP A 9 -3.26 -16.34 8.87
C TRP A 9 -2.15 -16.34 9.94
N PHE A 10 -0.91 -16.03 9.53
CA PHE A 10 0.22 -15.96 10.44
C PHE A 10 0.06 -14.83 11.45
N LYS A 11 -0.34 -13.63 10.99
CA LYS A 11 -0.61 -12.47 11.87
C LYS A 11 -1.73 -12.77 12.86
N TRP A 12 -2.82 -13.36 12.39
CA TRP A 12 -3.94 -13.72 13.26
C TRP A 12 -3.56 -14.77 14.29
N ASN A 13 -2.84 -15.82 13.86
CA ASN A 13 -2.38 -16.87 14.77
C ASN A 13 -1.42 -16.31 15.83
N ALA A 14 -0.48 -15.45 15.45
CA ALA A 14 0.44 -14.80 16.38
C ALA A 14 -0.33 -13.95 17.41
N ALA A 15 -1.30 -13.14 16.98
CA ALA A 15 -2.12 -12.33 17.88
C ALA A 15 -3.01 -13.22 18.79
N ARG A 16 -3.55 -14.32 18.25
CA ARG A 16 -4.34 -15.29 19.05
C ARG A 16 -3.52 -15.92 20.15
N GLN A 17 -2.29 -16.37 19.85
CA GLN A 17 -1.39 -17.04 20.78
C GLN A 17 -0.75 -16.08 21.80
N SER A 18 -0.74 -14.77 21.54
CA SER A 18 -0.19 -13.81 22.48
C SER A 18 -1.04 -13.73 23.75
N GLU A 19 -0.38 -13.79 24.90
CA GLU A 19 -1.02 -13.64 26.20
C GLU A 19 -1.50 -12.21 26.42
N GLY A 20 -2.66 -12.05 27.06
CA GLY A 20 -3.26 -10.76 27.40
C GLY A 20 -4.76 -10.87 27.50
N GLU A 21 -5.33 -10.24 28.53
CA GLU A 21 -6.78 -10.16 28.76
C GLU A 21 -7.49 -9.31 27.71
N GLU A 22 -6.77 -8.33 27.17
CA GLU A 22 -7.28 -7.38 26.20
C GLU A 22 -6.46 -7.45 24.92
N LYS A 23 -7.15 -7.58 23.79
CA LYS A 23 -6.55 -7.58 22.43
C LYS A 23 -7.29 -6.61 21.53
N TYR A 24 -6.59 -6.08 20.55
CA TYR A 24 -7.13 -5.13 19.59
C TYR A 24 -7.04 -5.66 18.16
N LEU A 25 -8.12 -5.48 17.42
CA LEU A 25 -8.13 -5.63 15.97
C LEU A 25 -8.18 -4.25 15.33
N ILE A 26 -7.27 -3.98 14.40
CA ILE A 26 -7.15 -2.67 13.76
C ILE A 26 -7.26 -2.84 12.25
N CYS A 27 -8.17 -2.09 11.65
CA CYS A 27 -8.24 -1.93 10.21
C CYS A 27 -7.40 -0.73 9.80
N ASN A 28 -6.40 -0.98 8.96
CA ASN A 28 -5.62 0.08 8.32
C ASN A 28 -6.35 0.53 7.05
N ALA A 29 -7.02 1.67 7.16
CA ALA A 29 -7.67 2.39 6.07
C ALA A 29 -6.95 3.72 5.75
N ASP A 30 -5.63 3.79 6.05
CA ASP A 30 -4.77 4.90 5.68
C ASP A 30 -4.26 4.72 4.25
N GLU A 31 -5.13 4.92 3.28
CA GLU A 31 -4.87 4.79 1.85
C GLU A 31 -4.22 6.08 1.33
N GLY A 32 -2.89 6.15 1.43
CA GLY A 32 -2.12 7.36 1.13
C GLY A 32 -1.44 7.38 -0.23
N ASP A 33 -1.42 6.26 -0.97
CA ASP A 33 -0.79 6.17 -2.29
C ASP A 33 -1.46 7.12 -3.30
N PRO A 34 -0.70 7.98 -4.00
CA PRO A 34 -1.26 8.83 -5.06
C PRO A 34 -1.96 8.01 -6.14
N GLY A 35 -3.25 8.26 -6.36
CA GLY A 35 -4.07 7.57 -7.34
C GLY A 35 -4.73 6.27 -6.85
N ALA A 36 -4.46 5.78 -5.65
CA ALA A 36 -5.16 4.66 -5.04
C ALA A 36 -6.47 5.11 -4.36
N PHE A 37 -7.55 4.37 -4.56
CA PHE A 37 -8.86 4.64 -3.94
C PHE A 37 -9.73 3.38 -3.78
N MET A 38 -9.11 2.19 -3.76
CA MET A 38 -9.83 0.92 -3.63
C MET A 38 -10.39 0.73 -2.21
N ASP A 39 -9.65 1.07 -1.17
CA ASP A 39 -10.10 0.96 0.21
C ASP A 39 -11.23 1.95 0.50
N ARG A 40 -11.08 3.18 0.01
CA ARG A 40 -12.13 4.19 0.02
C ARG A 40 -13.40 3.68 -0.66
N ALA A 41 -13.28 3.06 -1.84
CA ALA A 41 -14.43 2.55 -2.57
C ALA A 41 -15.18 1.46 -1.79
N VAL A 42 -14.48 0.54 -1.12
CA VAL A 42 -15.09 -0.47 -0.26
C VAL A 42 -15.87 0.19 0.89
N ILE A 43 -15.24 1.11 1.63
CA ILE A 43 -15.87 1.75 2.79
C ILE A 43 -17.07 2.59 2.35
N GLU A 44 -16.99 3.27 1.22
CA GLU A 44 -18.09 4.10 0.72
C GLU A 44 -19.23 3.28 0.08
N SER A 45 -18.96 2.11 -0.48
CA SER A 45 -19.99 1.30 -1.16
C SER A 45 -20.59 0.20 -0.29
N ASP A 46 -19.76 -0.52 0.47
CA ASP A 46 -20.16 -1.66 1.30
C ASP A 46 -19.42 -1.70 2.65
N PRO A 47 -19.67 -0.73 3.55
CA PRO A 47 -19.04 -0.73 4.87
C PRO A 47 -19.44 -1.92 5.75
N HIS A 48 -20.59 -2.54 5.50
CA HIS A 48 -21.04 -3.71 6.27
C HIS A 48 -20.18 -4.94 5.97
N ASN A 49 -19.72 -5.14 4.73
CA ASN A 49 -18.78 -6.22 4.39
C ASN A 49 -17.44 -6.06 5.15
N LEU A 50 -16.96 -4.82 5.29
CA LEU A 50 -15.78 -4.53 6.10
C LEU A 50 -16.01 -4.87 7.57
N ILE A 51 -17.15 -4.45 8.16
CA ILE A 51 -17.51 -4.73 9.55
C ILE A 51 -17.60 -6.24 9.79
N GLU A 52 -18.25 -6.98 8.91
CA GLU A 52 -18.35 -8.45 8.98
C GLU A 52 -16.97 -9.10 8.99
N GLY A 53 -16.11 -8.74 8.04
CA GLY A 53 -14.74 -9.29 7.98
C GLY A 53 -13.91 -8.95 9.21
N MET A 54 -14.07 -7.76 9.77
CA MET A 54 -13.44 -7.37 11.03
C MET A 54 -14.00 -8.14 12.23
N LEU A 55 -15.30 -8.37 12.32
CA LEU A 55 -15.91 -9.16 13.39
C LEU A 55 -15.40 -10.61 13.38
N ILE A 56 -15.33 -11.22 12.23
CA ILE A 56 -14.76 -12.58 12.05
C ILE A 56 -13.29 -12.57 12.52
N GLY A 57 -12.52 -11.56 12.13
CA GLY A 57 -11.13 -11.40 12.57
C GLY A 57 -11.01 -11.20 14.08
N ALA A 58 -11.86 -10.37 14.69
CA ALA A 58 -11.89 -10.13 16.12
C ALA A 58 -12.21 -11.41 16.90
N TYR A 59 -13.21 -12.17 16.45
CA TYR A 59 -13.53 -13.48 17.01
C TYR A 59 -12.35 -14.44 16.91
N ALA A 60 -11.72 -14.53 15.74
CA ALA A 60 -10.61 -15.43 15.49
C ALA A 60 -9.40 -15.18 16.40
N ILE A 61 -9.07 -13.92 16.70
CA ILE A 61 -7.93 -13.59 17.57
C ILE A 61 -8.29 -13.40 19.04
N GLY A 62 -9.60 -13.36 19.38
CA GLY A 62 -10.10 -13.11 20.72
C GLY A 62 -10.06 -11.64 21.11
N ALA A 63 -10.20 -10.71 20.16
CA ALA A 63 -10.27 -9.28 20.43
C ALA A 63 -11.70 -8.84 20.74
N LYS A 64 -11.84 -8.01 21.78
CA LYS A 64 -13.11 -7.37 22.15
C LYS A 64 -13.23 -5.93 21.64
N ASN A 65 -12.13 -5.38 21.15
CA ASN A 65 -12.04 -4.01 20.66
C ASN A 65 -11.53 -4.01 19.21
N ALA A 66 -12.27 -3.37 18.33
CA ALA A 66 -11.92 -3.16 16.94
C ALA A 66 -11.84 -1.67 16.62
N VAL A 67 -10.86 -1.25 15.84
CA VAL A 67 -10.65 0.15 15.46
C VAL A 67 -10.44 0.24 13.96
N VAL A 68 -11.15 1.13 13.29
CA VAL A 68 -10.85 1.50 11.89
C VAL A 68 -10.09 2.82 11.91
N TYR A 69 -8.83 2.78 11.46
CA TYR A 69 -8.03 3.96 11.27
C TYR A 69 -8.17 4.42 9.82
N VAL A 70 -8.88 5.53 9.62
CA VAL A 70 -9.24 6.05 8.30
C VAL A 70 -8.72 7.47 8.14
N ARG A 71 -8.37 7.87 6.92
CA ARG A 71 -7.92 9.23 6.62
C ARG A 71 -9.06 10.24 6.80
N ALA A 72 -8.76 11.38 7.45
CA ALA A 72 -9.71 12.49 7.60
C ALA A 72 -10.16 13.08 6.26
N GLU A 73 -9.37 12.91 5.20
CA GLU A 73 -9.70 13.35 3.83
C GLU A 73 -10.79 12.51 3.17
N TYR A 74 -11.28 11.44 3.82
CA TYR A 74 -12.38 10.62 3.34
C TYR A 74 -13.68 10.82 4.16
N PRO A 75 -14.26 12.05 4.19
CA PRO A 75 -15.39 12.38 5.06
C PRO A 75 -16.64 11.55 4.75
N LEU A 76 -16.86 11.17 3.48
CA LEU A 76 -17.99 10.32 3.10
C LEU A 76 -17.80 8.88 3.59
N ALA A 77 -16.59 8.35 3.50
CA ALA A 77 -16.26 7.01 4.02
C ALA A 77 -16.48 6.95 5.53
N ILE A 78 -15.98 7.96 6.27
CA ILE A 78 -16.19 8.08 7.73
C ILE A 78 -17.67 8.08 8.06
N LYS A 79 -18.45 8.97 7.44
CA LYS A 79 -19.90 9.09 7.69
C LYS A 79 -20.67 7.80 7.39
N ARG A 80 -20.32 7.11 6.32
CA ARG A 80 -20.98 5.83 5.98
C ARG A 80 -20.59 4.71 6.93
N LEU A 81 -19.34 4.68 7.35
CA LEU A 81 -18.86 3.70 8.33
C LEU A 81 -19.47 3.92 9.71
N GLU A 82 -19.58 5.19 10.19
CA GLU A 82 -20.28 5.54 11.43
C GLU A 82 -21.71 5.01 11.40
N ARG A 83 -22.45 5.30 10.33
CA ARG A 83 -23.82 4.82 10.18
C ARG A 83 -23.90 3.29 10.15
N ALA A 84 -22.97 2.62 9.48
CA ALA A 84 -22.94 1.16 9.41
C ALA A 84 -22.65 0.52 10.78
N ILE A 85 -21.76 1.12 11.57
CA ILE A 85 -21.49 0.69 12.95
C ILE A 85 -22.73 0.89 13.84
N GLU A 86 -23.40 2.03 13.73
CA GLU A 86 -24.67 2.28 14.45
C GLU A 86 -25.74 1.22 14.11
N GLN A 87 -25.91 0.92 12.82
CA GLN A 87 -26.85 -0.08 12.34
C GLN A 87 -26.49 -1.49 12.81
N ALA A 88 -25.23 -1.88 12.73
CA ALA A 88 -24.76 -3.17 13.21
C ALA A 88 -24.92 -3.33 14.72
N THR A 89 -24.69 -2.25 15.48
CA THR A 89 -24.89 -2.24 16.93
C THR A 89 -26.37 -2.37 17.26
N ALA A 90 -27.24 -1.60 16.60
CA ALA A 90 -28.69 -1.67 16.80
C ALA A 90 -29.28 -3.04 16.44
N ALA A 91 -28.68 -3.73 15.46
CA ALA A 91 -29.07 -5.09 15.06
C ALA A 91 -28.47 -6.20 15.95
N GLY A 92 -27.65 -5.86 16.94
CA GLY A 92 -27.01 -6.83 17.85
C GLY A 92 -25.81 -7.58 17.26
N TYR A 93 -25.25 -7.07 16.16
CA TYR A 93 -24.03 -7.63 15.56
C TYR A 93 -22.74 -7.04 16.14
N LEU A 94 -22.83 -5.93 16.87
CA LEU A 94 -21.76 -5.29 17.62
C LEU A 94 -22.24 -5.01 19.05
N GLY A 95 -21.31 -4.94 19.99
CA GLY A 95 -21.57 -4.70 21.41
C GLY A 95 -21.30 -5.91 22.27
N ASP A 96 -22.06 -6.07 23.34
CA ASP A 96 -21.92 -7.16 24.30
C ASP A 96 -22.75 -8.39 23.93
N ASN A 97 -22.22 -9.57 24.26
CA ASN A 97 -22.90 -10.87 24.12
C ASN A 97 -23.55 -11.09 22.74
N ILE A 98 -22.80 -10.86 21.68
CA ILE A 98 -23.26 -10.98 20.30
C ILE A 98 -23.90 -12.36 20.07
N PHE A 99 -25.11 -12.40 19.50
CA PHE A 99 -25.92 -13.61 19.31
C PHE A 99 -26.19 -14.40 20.60
N GLY A 100 -26.16 -13.76 21.77
CA GLY A 100 -26.34 -14.44 23.06
C GLY A 100 -25.18 -15.32 23.47
N THR A 101 -24.01 -15.13 22.89
CA THR A 101 -22.75 -15.82 23.23
C THR A 101 -21.90 -15.00 24.20
N ASP A 102 -20.79 -15.56 24.67
CA ASP A 102 -19.80 -14.84 25.48
C ASP A 102 -18.91 -13.88 24.64
N PHE A 103 -19.10 -13.83 23.33
CA PHE A 103 -18.36 -12.94 22.45
C PHE A 103 -18.93 -11.53 22.46
N SER A 104 -18.06 -10.58 22.73
CA SER A 104 -18.37 -9.13 22.66
C SER A 104 -17.35 -8.45 21.77
N CYS A 105 -17.80 -7.49 20.96
CA CYS A 105 -16.89 -6.70 20.13
C CYS A 105 -17.43 -5.28 19.97
N HIS A 106 -16.64 -4.30 20.42
CA HIS A 106 -16.92 -2.89 20.25
C HIS A 106 -16.06 -2.33 19.11
N MET A 107 -16.68 -1.60 18.20
CA MET A 107 -15.98 -1.01 17.06
C MET A 107 -16.00 0.51 17.11
N SER A 108 -14.87 1.12 16.83
CA SER A 108 -14.71 2.58 16.81
C SER A 108 -13.94 3.04 15.57
N ILE A 109 -14.07 4.32 15.24
CA ILE A 109 -13.34 4.96 14.15
C ILE A 109 -12.36 5.96 14.72
N LYS A 110 -11.17 6.00 14.15
CA LYS A 110 -10.18 7.05 14.39
C LYS A 110 -9.79 7.69 13.05
N ALA A 111 -10.05 8.99 12.95
CA ALA A 111 -9.64 9.78 11.79
C ALA A 111 -8.16 10.17 11.94
N GLY A 112 -7.36 9.72 11.00
CA GLY A 112 -5.94 10.08 10.89
C GLY A 112 -5.75 11.41 10.19
N ALA A 113 -4.66 12.11 10.48
CA ALA A 113 -4.34 13.42 9.88
C ALA A 113 -3.75 13.32 8.44
N GLY A 114 -3.88 12.17 7.77
CA GLY A 114 -3.50 11.99 6.36
C GLY A 114 -2.00 11.80 6.12
N ALA A 115 -1.19 11.52 7.12
CA ALA A 115 0.23 11.24 6.95
C ALA A 115 0.45 9.83 6.37
N PHE A 116 1.05 9.74 5.19
CA PHE A 116 1.32 8.46 4.50
C PHE A 116 2.13 7.46 5.36
N VAL A 117 3.02 7.97 6.21
CA VAL A 117 3.79 7.12 7.15
C VAL A 117 2.90 6.35 8.12
N CYS A 118 1.68 6.82 8.39
CA CYS A 118 0.71 6.12 9.25
C CYS A 118 0.11 4.86 8.59
N GLY A 119 0.38 4.61 7.31
CA GLY A 119 0.17 3.31 6.68
C GLY A 119 1.12 2.21 7.19
N GLU A 120 2.26 2.57 7.79
CA GLU A 120 3.12 1.63 8.51
C GLU A 120 2.49 1.26 9.86
N GLU A 121 2.40 -0.06 10.15
CA GLU A 121 1.57 -0.56 11.26
C GLU A 121 1.93 0.01 12.64
N THR A 122 3.20 0.28 12.93
CA THR A 122 3.62 0.82 14.22
C THR A 122 3.49 2.35 14.29
N ALA A 123 3.66 3.05 13.18
CA ALA A 123 3.36 4.48 13.08
C ALA A 123 1.85 4.76 13.21
N LEU A 124 1.02 3.88 12.64
CA LEU A 124 -0.43 3.90 12.82
C LEU A 124 -0.79 3.76 14.30
N ILE A 125 -0.17 2.81 15.02
CA ILE A 125 -0.39 2.61 16.46
C ILE A 125 0.01 3.87 17.26
N GLU A 126 1.17 4.47 16.99
CA GLU A 126 1.58 5.73 17.64
C GLU A 126 0.53 6.83 17.41
N SER A 127 0.02 6.96 16.18
CA SER A 127 -1.04 7.92 15.87
C SER A 127 -2.36 7.61 16.61
N LEU A 128 -2.74 6.34 16.73
CA LEU A 128 -3.90 5.91 17.52
C LEU A 128 -3.78 6.28 19.00
N GLU A 129 -2.56 6.21 19.54
CA GLU A 129 -2.24 6.58 20.93
C GLU A 129 -2.14 8.09 21.15
N GLY A 130 -2.34 8.90 20.09
CA GLY A 130 -2.26 10.36 20.15
C GLY A 130 -0.83 10.91 20.06
N HIS A 131 0.13 10.08 19.71
CA HIS A 131 1.50 10.47 19.48
C HIS A 131 1.75 10.82 18.01
N ARG A 132 2.91 11.42 17.72
CA ARG A 132 3.35 11.60 16.34
C ARG A 132 3.54 10.24 15.66
N GLY A 133 2.99 10.05 14.46
CA GLY A 133 3.08 8.83 13.66
C GLY A 133 4.52 8.51 13.24
N MET A 134 5.28 7.92 14.15
CA MET A 134 6.65 7.47 13.93
C MET A 134 6.77 5.98 14.18
N PRO A 135 7.39 5.19 13.28
CA PRO A 135 7.55 3.75 13.45
C PRO A 135 8.30 3.38 14.73
N ARG A 136 7.89 2.25 15.32
CA ARG A 136 8.59 1.60 16.43
C ARG A 136 9.64 0.61 15.91
N LEU A 137 10.64 0.33 16.72
CA LEU A 137 11.55 -0.80 16.46
C LEU A 137 10.81 -2.12 16.65
N LYS A 138 11.12 -3.09 15.83
CA LYS A 138 10.63 -4.48 15.93
C LYS A 138 11.82 -5.41 16.11
N PRO A 139 11.80 -6.42 16.99
CA PRO A 139 10.75 -6.73 17.97
C PRO A 139 10.66 -5.72 19.13
N PRO A 140 9.53 -5.66 19.90
CA PRO A 140 8.36 -6.53 19.79
C PRO A 140 7.48 -6.18 18.58
N PHE A 141 6.83 -7.20 18.01
CA PHE A 141 5.84 -7.02 16.95
C PHE A 141 4.47 -6.62 17.54
N PRO A 142 3.58 -5.96 16.77
CA PRO A 142 2.26 -5.57 17.26
C PRO A 142 1.43 -6.71 17.85
N ALA A 143 1.58 -7.92 17.33
CA ALA A 143 0.92 -9.10 17.87
C ALA A 143 1.30 -9.38 19.34
N GLN A 144 2.47 -8.94 19.78
CA GLN A 144 2.96 -9.08 21.14
C GLN A 144 2.73 -7.81 21.97
N SER A 145 3.02 -6.63 21.39
CA SER A 145 2.93 -5.34 22.05
C SER A 145 2.60 -4.23 21.05
N GLY A 146 1.31 -4.06 20.78
CA GLY A 146 0.77 -3.09 19.83
C GLY A 146 0.12 -1.88 20.50
N TYR A 147 -1.16 -1.66 20.23
CA TYR A 147 -1.96 -0.54 20.72
C TYR A 147 -2.10 -0.63 22.24
N TRP A 148 -1.75 0.46 22.94
CA TRP A 148 -1.63 0.51 24.39
C TRP A 148 -0.79 -0.61 25.00
N ARG A 149 0.25 -1.05 24.26
CA ARG A 149 1.12 -2.17 24.66
C ARG A 149 0.39 -3.51 24.81
N LYS A 150 -0.82 -3.63 24.25
CA LYS A 150 -1.61 -4.85 24.22
C LYS A 150 -1.40 -5.60 22.89
N PRO A 151 -1.60 -6.92 22.86
CA PRO A 151 -1.58 -7.68 21.62
C PRO A 151 -2.55 -7.08 20.59
N SER A 152 -2.04 -6.77 19.41
CA SER A 152 -2.82 -6.10 18.37
C SER A 152 -2.54 -6.71 17.01
N ASN A 153 -3.59 -6.84 16.20
CA ASN A 153 -3.44 -7.25 14.81
C ASN A 153 -3.92 -6.11 13.89
N ILE A 154 -3.12 -5.80 12.88
CA ILE A 154 -3.42 -4.78 11.88
C ILE A 154 -3.53 -5.41 10.51
N ASN A 155 -4.64 -5.21 9.80
CA ASN A 155 -4.81 -5.60 8.40
C ASN A 155 -5.43 -4.45 7.58
N ASN A 156 -5.18 -4.49 6.27
CA ASN A 156 -5.75 -3.56 5.30
C ASN A 156 -7.26 -3.81 5.08
N VAL A 157 -7.98 -2.81 4.58
CA VAL A 157 -9.42 -2.88 4.26
C VAL A 157 -9.74 -4.01 3.30
N GLU A 158 -9.03 -4.12 2.17
CA GLU A 158 -9.26 -5.17 1.18
C GLU A 158 -9.03 -6.57 1.76
N THR A 159 -8.11 -6.72 2.71
CA THR A 159 -7.92 -7.99 3.42
C THR A 159 -9.18 -8.39 4.18
N PHE A 160 -9.76 -7.47 4.97
CA PHE A 160 -10.98 -7.76 5.71
C PHE A 160 -12.18 -7.97 4.79
N ALA A 161 -12.31 -7.19 3.70
CA ALA A 161 -13.40 -7.32 2.76
C ALA A 161 -13.47 -8.68 2.04
N ASN A 162 -12.37 -9.43 2.00
CA ASN A 162 -12.35 -10.78 1.45
C ASN A 162 -12.77 -11.86 2.47
N VAL A 163 -12.77 -11.56 3.77
CA VAL A 163 -12.93 -12.59 4.81
C VAL A 163 -14.30 -13.24 4.78
N SER A 164 -15.38 -12.45 4.70
CA SER A 164 -16.75 -12.99 4.65
C SER A 164 -16.97 -13.91 3.43
N TRP A 165 -16.45 -13.51 2.26
CA TRP A 165 -16.51 -14.35 1.08
C TRP A 165 -15.77 -15.69 1.28
N ILE A 166 -14.58 -15.65 1.88
CA ILE A 166 -13.78 -16.87 2.14
C ILE A 166 -14.50 -17.81 3.12
N ILE A 167 -15.12 -17.27 4.16
CA ILE A 167 -15.86 -18.08 5.14
C ILE A 167 -17.09 -18.73 4.49
N ASN A 168 -17.83 -17.99 3.67
CA ASN A 168 -19.04 -18.47 3.01
C ASN A 168 -18.78 -19.49 1.90
N ASN A 169 -17.68 -19.35 1.16
CA ASN A 169 -17.38 -20.19 0.00
C ASN A 169 -16.27 -21.22 0.23
N GLY A 170 -15.54 -21.11 1.32
CA GLY A 170 -14.42 -21.97 1.68
C GLY A 170 -13.07 -21.47 1.17
N GLY A 171 -12.02 -21.81 1.92
CA GLY A 171 -10.65 -21.45 1.57
C GLY A 171 -10.16 -22.07 0.25
N GLU A 172 -10.65 -23.25 -0.11
CA GLU A 172 -10.30 -23.92 -1.37
C GLU A 172 -10.82 -23.14 -2.58
N ALA A 173 -12.07 -22.64 -2.52
CA ALA A 173 -12.63 -21.81 -3.57
C ALA A 173 -11.84 -20.51 -3.80
N PHE A 174 -11.37 -19.87 -2.72
CA PHE A 174 -10.50 -18.71 -2.84
C PHE A 174 -9.11 -19.09 -3.38
N ALA A 175 -8.58 -20.21 -2.94
CA ALA A 175 -7.28 -20.70 -3.38
C ALA A 175 -7.25 -21.21 -4.82
N ALA A 176 -8.41 -21.56 -5.39
CA ALA A 176 -8.55 -21.92 -6.80
C ALA A 176 -8.33 -20.74 -7.75
N MET A 177 -8.47 -19.50 -7.23
CA MET A 177 -8.13 -18.28 -7.95
C MET A 177 -6.68 -17.88 -7.64
N GLY A 178 -5.99 -17.35 -8.63
CA GLY A 178 -4.63 -16.83 -8.46
C GLY A 178 -3.52 -17.82 -8.77
N THR A 179 -2.32 -17.53 -8.25
CA THR A 179 -1.13 -18.37 -8.41
C THR A 179 -0.88 -19.19 -7.14
N GLU A 180 0.09 -20.10 -7.18
CA GLU A 180 0.49 -20.89 -6.01
C GLU A 180 0.91 -20.00 -4.83
N GLY A 181 1.68 -18.94 -5.11
CA GLY A 181 2.19 -18.00 -4.09
C GLY A 181 1.28 -16.83 -3.78
N SER A 182 0.25 -16.57 -4.61
CA SER A 182 -0.64 -15.40 -4.48
C SER A 182 -2.08 -15.81 -4.80
N LYS A 183 -2.81 -16.27 -3.77
CA LYS A 183 -4.19 -16.77 -3.90
C LYS A 183 -5.22 -15.65 -3.96
N GLY A 184 -6.36 -15.92 -4.59
CA GLY A 184 -7.53 -15.05 -4.64
C GLY A 184 -7.40 -13.92 -5.66
N THR A 185 -8.18 -12.87 -5.43
CA THR A 185 -8.25 -11.67 -6.27
C THR A 185 -7.49 -10.49 -5.66
N LYS A 186 -7.26 -9.46 -6.46
CA LYS A 186 -6.73 -8.17 -6.03
C LYS A 186 -7.37 -7.05 -6.82
N VAL A 187 -7.72 -5.97 -6.13
CA VAL A 187 -8.20 -4.74 -6.76
C VAL A 187 -7.02 -3.84 -7.11
N PHE A 188 -7.07 -3.28 -8.32
CA PHE A 188 -6.09 -2.31 -8.82
C PHE A 188 -6.77 -1.00 -9.20
N ALA A 189 -6.13 0.12 -8.82
CA ALA A 189 -6.48 1.44 -9.32
C ALA A 189 -5.62 1.73 -10.56
N VAL A 190 -6.22 1.55 -11.74
CA VAL A 190 -5.56 1.77 -13.03
C VAL A 190 -5.76 3.19 -13.47
N THR A 191 -4.68 3.95 -13.61
CA THR A 191 -4.68 5.38 -13.90
C THR A 191 -3.61 5.74 -14.94
N GLY A 192 -3.51 7.03 -15.30
CA GLY A 192 -2.50 7.53 -16.24
C GLY A 192 -2.96 7.53 -17.69
N LYS A 193 -2.10 7.04 -18.58
CA LYS A 193 -2.29 7.12 -20.04
C LYS A 193 -3.07 5.94 -20.64
N VAL A 194 -3.99 5.37 -19.89
CA VAL A 194 -4.86 4.26 -20.30
C VAL A 194 -6.23 4.78 -20.74
N LYS A 195 -6.90 4.12 -21.67
CA LYS A 195 -8.22 4.55 -22.18
C LYS A 195 -9.30 4.52 -21.11
N ARG A 196 -9.35 3.45 -20.31
CA ARG A 196 -10.33 3.25 -19.24
C ARG A 196 -9.61 3.25 -17.91
N SER A 197 -9.68 4.35 -17.20
CA SER A 197 -9.17 4.47 -15.83
C SER A 197 -10.25 4.06 -14.84
N GLY A 198 -9.86 3.46 -13.72
CA GLY A 198 -10.79 3.06 -12.67
C GLY A 198 -10.28 1.93 -11.81
N LEU A 199 -11.18 1.33 -11.03
CA LEU A 199 -10.88 0.14 -10.24
C LEU A 199 -11.16 -1.11 -11.06
N VAL A 200 -10.24 -2.05 -10.96
CA VAL A 200 -10.31 -3.36 -11.64
C VAL A 200 -9.98 -4.44 -10.64
N GLU A 201 -10.91 -5.38 -10.42
CA GLU A 201 -10.63 -6.59 -9.67
C GLU A 201 -10.28 -7.72 -10.61
N ILE A 202 -9.15 -8.37 -10.36
CA ILE A 202 -8.68 -9.51 -11.16
C ILE A 202 -8.26 -10.66 -10.26
N PRO A 203 -8.36 -11.93 -10.72
CA PRO A 203 -7.64 -13.02 -10.08
C PRO A 203 -6.13 -12.76 -10.20
N MET A 204 -5.40 -13.01 -9.13
CA MET A 204 -3.93 -12.99 -9.18
C MET A 204 -3.45 -13.96 -10.26
N GLY A 205 -2.33 -13.62 -10.91
CA GLY A 205 -1.82 -14.45 -12.03
C GLY A 205 -2.16 -13.95 -13.42
N LYS A 206 -3.02 -12.93 -13.56
CA LYS A 206 -3.14 -12.17 -14.81
C LYS A 206 -1.87 -11.39 -15.09
N THR A 207 -1.62 -11.04 -16.35
CA THR A 207 -0.46 -10.24 -16.73
C THR A 207 -0.76 -8.73 -16.69
N LEU A 208 0.27 -7.92 -16.66
CA LEU A 208 0.11 -6.47 -16.82
C LEU A 208 -0.54 -6.12 -18.16
N ARG A 209 -0.27 -6.89 -19.22
CA ARG A 209 -0.91 -6.76 -20.53
C ARG A 209 -2.42 -6.94 -20.44
N ASP A 210 -2.89 -8.01 -19.79
CA ASP A 210 -4.33 -8.26 -19.61
C ASP A 210 -5.04 -7.06 -18.98
N VAL A 211 -4.42 -6.49 -17.93
CA VAL A 211 -5.01 -5.36 -17.21
C VAL A 211 -4.99 -4.08 -18.03
N ILE A 212 -3.86 -3.75 -18.66
CA ILE A 212 -3.70 -2.47 -19.37
C ILE A 212 -4.42 -2.47 -20.72
N PHE A 213 -4.30 -3.56 -21.49
CA PHE A 213 -4.81 -3.60 -22.85
C PHE A 213 -6.21 -4.22 -22.94
N ASP A 214 -6.45 -5.39 -22.35
CA ASP A 214 -7.74 -6.07 -22.51
C ASP A 214 -8.81 -5.39 -21.65
N ILE A 215 -8.52 -5.10 -20.39
CA ILE A 215 -9.48 -4.48 -19.48
C ILE A 215 -9.44 -2.95 -19.63
N GLY A 216 -8.26 -2.35 -19.56
CA GLY A 216 -8.03 -0.91 -19.67
C GLY A 216 -8.24 -0.34 -21.08
N GLY A 217 -8.33 -1.23 -22.10
CA GLY A 217 -8.58 -0.85 -23.50
C GLY A 217 -7.36 -0.27 -24.21
N GLY A 218 -6.17 -0.42 -23.64
CA GLY A 218 -4.90 0.06 -24.20
C GLY A 218 -4.65 1.55 -23.96
N MET A 219 -3.71 2.09 -24.71
CA MET A 219 -3.22 3.46 -24.51
C MET A 219 -4.24 4.51 -24.95
N LYS A 220 -4.28 5.63 -24.24
CA LYS A 220 -5.08 6.80 -24.61
C LYS A 220 -4.39 7.55 -25.73
N GLY A 221 -5.07 7.68 -26.88
CA GLY A 221 -4.51 8.28 -28.10
C GLY A 221 -3.64 7.28 -28.89
N ASP A 222 -2.75 7.78 -29.72
CA ASP A 222 -1.97 7.00 -30.68
C ASP A 222 -0.54 6.71 -30.23
N LYS A 223 -0.22 7.04 -28.96
CA LYS A 223 1.12 6.84 -28.38
C LYS A 223 1.32 5.42 -27.88
N GLU A 224 2.56 4.96 -28.00
CA GLU A 224 2.92 3.62 -27.55
C GLU A 224 3.07 3.52 -26.02
N PHE A 225 2.81 2.33 -25.49
CA PHE A 225 3.04 2.02 -24.10
C PHE A 225 4.56 2.02 -23.80
N LYS A 226 4.97 2.75 -22.78
CA LYS A 226 6.36 2.85 -22.34
C LYS A 226 6.64 2.05 -21.08
N ALA A 227 5.83 2.27 -20.06
CA ALA A 227 6.02 1.63 -18.75
C ALA A 227 4.75 1.74 -17.91
N VAL A 228 4.70 0.98 -16.82
CA VAL A 228 3.73 1.14 -15.74
C VAL A 228 4.46 1.27 -14.40
N GLN A 229 4.12 2.29 -13.61
CA GLN A 229 4.51 2.35 -12.20
C GLN A 229 3.55 1.48 -11.41
N MET A 230 4.12 0.51 -10.70
CA MET A 230 3.38 -0.48 -9.92
C MET A 230 3.68 -0.32 -8.44
N GLY A 231 2.65 -0.25 -7.58
CA GLY A 231 2.79 -0.17 -6.14
C GLY A 231 3.02 1.23 -5.58
N GLY A 232 2.65 2.27 -6.33
CA GLY A 232 2.73 3.66 -5.87
C GLY A 232 4.16 4.16 -5.60
N PRO A 233 4.35 5.08 -4.64
CA PRO A 233 5.68 5.64 -4.30
C PRO A 233 6.67 4.63 -3.77
N SER A 234 6.18 3.53 -3.20
CA SER A 234 6.99 2.43 -2.66
C SER A 234 7.35 1.38 -3.71
N GLY A 235 6.74 1.48 -4.89
CA GLY A 235 6.90 0.53 -5.98
C GLY A 235 7.97 0.92 -6.98
N GLY A 236 7.86 0.39 -8.21
CA GLY A 236 8.82 0.66 -9.27
C GLY A 236 8.19 0.67 -10.65
N CYS A 237 8.91 1.19 -11.63
CA CYS A 237 8.48 1.17 -13.01
C CYS A 237 8.85 -0.14 -13.70
N ILE A 238 7.89 -0.69 -14.45
CA ILE A 238 8.06 -1.92 -15.25
C ILE A 238 7.96 -1.50 -16.72
N PRO A 239 9.01 -1.73 -17.54
CA PRO A 239 9.06 -1.27 -18.93
C PRO A 239 8.21 -2.12 -19.86
N ALA A 240 7.98 -1.64 -21.09
CA ALA A 240 7.22 -2.33 -22.12
C ALA A 240 7.76 -3.73 -22.44
N SER A 241 9.07 -3.94 -22.35
CA SER A 241 9.69 -5.26 -22.54
C SER A 241 9.29 -6.32 -21.52
N LEU A 242 8.70 -5.91 -20.40
CA LEU A 242 8.24 -6.77 -19.31
C LEU A 242 6.72 -6.71 -19.12
N ILE A 243 5.97 -6.27 -20.14
CA ILE A 243 4.50 -6.11 -20.07
C ILE A 243 3.76 -7.43 -19.77
N ASP A 244 4.36 -8.56 -20.08
CA ASP A 244 3.81 -9.90 -19.83
C ASP A 244 4.15 -10.45 -18.44
N THR A 245 4.71 -9.59 -17.56
CA THR A 245 4.93 -9.96 -16.16
C THR A 245 3.62 -10.33 -15.49
N VAL A 246 3.61 -11.50 -14.86
CA VAL A 246 2.48 -12.00 -14.08
C VAL A 246 2.30 -11.15 -12.83
N ILE A 247 1.07 -10.77 -12.53
CA ILE A 247 0.72 -10.00 -11.35
C ILE A 247 0.63 -10.96 -10.16
N ASP A 248 1.76 -11.17 -9.51
CA ASP A 248 1.88 -11.80 -8.20
C ASP A 248 3.02 -11.15 -7.40
N TYR A 249 3.06 -11.40 -6.09
CA TYR A 249 4.04 -10.76 -5.20
C TYR A 249 5.48 -11.09 -5.58
N LYS A 250 5.76 -12.33 -5.98
CA LYS A 250 7.12 -12.79 -6.31
C LYS A 250 7.57 -12.26 -7.67
N ALA A 251 6.73 -12.37 -8.70
CA ALA A 251 7.08 -11.95 -10.05
C ALA A 251 7.26 -10.43 -10.15
N LEU A 252 6.37 -9.64 -9.51
CA LEU A 252 6.54 -8.19 -9.42
C LEU A 252 7.81 -7.81 -8.65
N GLY A 253 8.10 -8.48 -7.54
CA GLY A 253 9.33 -8.28 -6.78
C GLY A 253 10.59 -8.52 -7.60
N ALA A 254 10.60 -9.51 -8.49
CA ALA A 254 11.74 -9.82 -9.37
C ALA A 254 12.04 -8.70 -10.38
N THR A 255 11.06 -7.89 -10.74
CA THR A 255 11.26 -6.70 -11.59
C THR A 255 11.93 -5.54 -10.84
N GLY A 256 11.88 -5.52 -9.52
CA GLY A 256 12.27 -4.40 -8.65
C GLY A 256 11.09 -3.52 -8.23
N ALA A 257 9.88 -3.82 -8.72
CA ALA A 257 8.64 -3.21 -8.26
C ALA A 257 8.06 -3.98 -7.06
N ILE A 258 6.96 -3.49 -6.50
CA ILE A 258 6.19 -4.21 -5.49
C ILE A 258 4.71 -4.17 -5.84
N MET A 259 3.93 -5.07 -5.26
CA MET A 259 2.46 -5.04 -5.38
C MET A 259 1.88 -3.74 -4.82
N GLY A 260 2.36 -3.31 -3.67
CA GLY A 260 1.83 -2.16 -2.97
C GLY A 260 0.34 -2.32 -2.64
N SER A 261 -0.36 -1.21 -2.52
CA SER A 261 -1.81 -1.19 -2.35
C SER A 261 -2.58 -1.58 -3.63
N GLY A 262 -1.91 -1.61 -4.79
CA GLY A 262 -2.52 -1.91 -6.09
C GLY A 262 -2.65 -0.70 -7.02
N GLY A 263 -1.91 0.38 -6.73
CA GLY A 263 -1.81 1.51 -7.65
C GLY A 263 -1.07 1.15 -8.93
N MET A 264 -1.65 1.43 -10.09
CA MET A 264 -1.05 1.25 -11.43
C MET A 264 -1.13 2.56 -12.20
N VAL A 265 0.03 3.19 -12.46
CA VAL A 265 0.09 4.42 -13.28
C VAL A 265 0.70 4.07 -14.63
N VAL A 266 -0.14 4.04 -15.65
CA VAL A 266 0.26 3.69 -17.03
C VAL A 266 0.89 4.91 -17.72
N MET A 267 2.04 4.72 -18.36
CA MET A 267 2.85 5.75 -18.99
C MET A 267 3.07 5.45 -20.48
N ASP A 268 2.99 6.47 -21.30
CA ASP A 268 3.27 6.41 -22.74
C ASP A 268 4.69 6.89 -23.07
N GLU A 269 5.06 6.79 -24.33
CA GLU A 269 6.38 7.19 -24.86
C GLU A 269 6.76 8.66 -24.56
N SER A 270 5.77 9.56 -24.39
CA SER A 270 6.03 10.97 -24.07
C SER A 270 6.37 11.22 -22.60
N THR A 271 6.22 10.21 -21.74
CA THR A 271 6.46 10.35 -20.30
C THR A 271 7.97 10.34 -20.01
N CYS A 272 8.45 11.36 -19.29
CA CYS A 272 9.81 11.40 -18.79
C CYS A 272 9.95 10.49 -17.57
N MET A 273 10.76 9.44 -17.68
CA MET A 273 10.92 8.45 -16.60
C MET A 273 11.67 9.03 -15.40
N VAL A 274 12.66 9.90 -15.63
CA VAL A 274 13.39 10.60 -14.55
C VAL A 274 12.45 11.55 -13.82
N GLY A 275 11.59 12.26 -14.57
CA GLY A 275 10.56 13.12 -13.99
C GLY A 275 9.55 12.35 -13.13
N MET A 276 9.17 11.12 -13.53
CA MET A 276 8.29 10.26 -12.75
C MET A 276 8.98 9.75 -11.47
N ALA A 277 10.24 9.32 -11.56
CA ALA A 277 11.02 8.94 -10.38
C ALA A 277 11.14 10.10 -9.38
N LYS A 278 11.42 11.32 -9.87
CA LYS A 278 11.44 12.55 -9.08
C LYS A 278 10.10 12.81 -8.40
N PHE A 279 8.98 12.67 -9.12
CA PHE A 279 7.64 12.88 -8.58
C PHE A 279 7.34 11.96 -7.38
N PHE A 280 7.60 10.66 -7.51
CA PHE A 280 7.37 9.72 -6.41
C PHE A 280 8.34 9.93 -5.25
N LEU A 281 9.59 10.29 -5.55
CA LEU A 281 10.57 10.58 -4.50
C LEU A 281 10.27 11.88 -3.75
N ASP A 282 9.79 12.93 -4.44
CA ASP A 282 9.36 14.18 -3.81
C ASP A 282 8.20 13.93 -2.84
N PHE A 283 7.22 13.13 -3.25
CA PHE A 283 6.14 12.68 -2.37
C PHE A 283 6.71 11.97 -1.13
N THR A 284 7.57 10.96 -1.32
CA THR A 284 8.13 10.19 -0.20
C THR A 284 9.00 11.04 0.74
N ALA A 285 9.77 11.99 0.20
CA ALA A 285 10.58 12.90 0.99
C ALA A 285 9.71 13.81 1.88
N LYS A 286 8.57 14.31 1.37
CA LYS A 286 7.61 15.12 2.12
C LYS A 286 6.88 14.31 3.20
N GLU A 287 6.62 13.04 2.94
CA GLU A 287 5.93 12.11 3.85
C GLU A 287 6.86 11.43 4.86
N SER A 288 8.16 11.69 4.80
CA SER A 288 9.12 11.16 5.78
C SER A 288 8.81 11.67 7.19
N CYS A 289 8.67 10.75 8.16
CA CYS A 289 8.48 11.12 9.57
C CYS A 289 9.72 11.80 10.19
N GLY A 290 10.88 11.73 9.53
CA GLY A 290 12.13 12.33 9.98
C GLY A 290 12.89 11.56 11.05
N LYS A 291 12.42 10.38 11.49
CA LYS A 291 13.03 9.63 12.59
C LYS A 291 14.43 9.10 12.27
N CYS A 292 14.61 8.42 11.14
CA CYS A 292 15.91 7.88 10.76
C CYS A 292 16.65 8.75 9.75
N VAL A 293 17.97 8.87 9.92
CA VAL A 293 18.82 9.74 9.09
C VAL A 293 18.79 9.31 7.62
N HIS A 294 18.88 8.02 7.34
CA HIS A 294 18.88 7.47 5.98
C HIS A 294 17.65 7.91 5.17
N CYS A 295 16.46 7.86 5.75
CA CYS A 295 15.25 8.34 5.10
C CYS A 295 15.24 9.88 5.03
N ARG A 296 15.36 10.58 6.18
CA ARG A 296 15.24 12.05 6.26
C ARG A 296 16.23 12.79 5.36
N ILE A 297 17.51 12.44 5.44
CA ILE A 297 18.56 13.12 4.67
C ILE A 297 18.71 12.48 3.29
N GLY A 298 18.68 11.16 3.22
CA GLY A 298 18.93 10.43 1.97
C GLY A 298 17.89 10.75 0.89
N THR A 299 16.59 10.73 1.21
CA THR A 299 15.55 11.07 0.22
C THR A 299 15.67 12.52 -0.25
N THR A 300 16.04 13.44 0.62
CA THR A 300 16.30 14.85 0.26
C THR A 300 17.50 14.96 -0.71
N ARG A 301 18.60 14.28 -0.42
CA ARG A 301 19.79 14.29 -1.30
C ARG A 301 19.52 13.67 -2.67
N MET A 302 18.81 12.55 -2.70
CA MET A 302 18.37 11.96 -3.98
C MET A 302 17.49 12.93 -4.77
N LEU A 303 16.57 13.64 -4.09
CA LEU A 303 15.67 14.60 -4.74
C LEU A 303 16.43 15.80 -5.31
N GLU A 304 17.45 16.30 -4.60
CA GLU A 304 18.34 17.37 -5.08
C GLU A 304 19.07 16.95 -6.37
N ILE A 305 19.59 15.71 -6.41
CA ILE A 305 20.28 15.17 -7.59
C ILE A 305 19.30 15.03 -8.75
N LEU A 306 18.13 14.40 -8.54
CA LEU A 306 17.11 14.26 -9.58
C LEU A 306 16.59 15.62 -10.08
N THR A 307 16.55 16.62 -9.20
CA THR A 307 16.13 17.97 -9.57
C THR A 307 17.14 18.60 -10.53
N ARG A 308 18.45 18.59 -10.18
CA ARG A 308 19.46 19.14 -11.09
C ARG A 308 19.59 18.38 -12.41
N ILE A 309 19.40 17.06 -12.40
CA ILE A 309 19.36 16.25 -13.63
C ILE A 309 18.17 16.68 -14.52
N THR A 310 16.97 16.81 -13.95
CA THR A 310 15.78 17.20 -14.71
C THR A 310 15.79 18.68 -15.17
N GLU A 311 16.62 19.51 -14.57
CA GLU A 311 16.85 20.90 -14.97
C GLU A 311 18.01 21.06 -15.98
N GLY A 312 18.61 19.97 -16.45
CA GLY A 312 19.78 20.02 -17.33
C GLY A 312 21.06 20.51 -16.68
N LYS A 313 21.14 20.41 -15.35
CA LYS A 313 22.31 20.82 -14.53
C LYS A 313 23.00 19.61 -13.89
N GLY A 314 22.72 18.41 -14.41
CA GLY A 314 23.36 17.18 -13.93
C GLY A 314 24.87 17.19 -14.12
N GLN A 315 25.57 16.46 -13.28
CA GLN A 315 27.03 16.36 -13.24
C GLN A 315 27.44 14.92 -13.51
N ASP A 316 28.67 14.74 -14.02
CA ASP A 316 29.25 13.42 -14.15
C ASP A 316 29.34 12.75 -12.76
N GLY A 317 28.90 11.49 -12.68
CA GLY A 317 28.84 10.73 -11.44
C GLY A 317 27.52 10.85 -10.68
N ASP A 318 26.56 11.69 -11.11
CA ASP A 318 25.28 11.86 -10.43
C ASP A 318 24.43 10.59 -10.43
N VAL A 319 24.46 9.81 -11.50
CA VAL A 319 23.68 8.57 -11.60
C VAL A 319 24.26 7.50 -10.67
N GLU A 320 25.58 7.39 -10.62
CA GLU A 320 26.29 6.47 -9.72
C GLU A 320 26.08 6.85 -8.24
N LEU A 321 26.13 8.13 -7.93
CA LEU A 321 25.84 8.63 -6.58
C LEU A 321 24.39 8.39 -6.18
N LEU A 322 23.45 8.55 -7.10
CA LEU A 322 22.03 8.19 -6.85
C LEU A 322 21.87 6.71 -6.52
N GLU A 323 22.55 5.85 -7.28
CA GLU A 323 22.49 4.39 -7.07
C GLU A 323 23.08 4.01 -5.71
N GLU A 324 24.22 4.59 -5.32
CA GLU A 324 24.84 4.39 -4.00
C GLU A 324 23.91 4.85 -2.85
N LEU A 325 23.36 6.07 -2.96
CA LEU A 325 22.40 6.59 -1.99
C LEU A 325 21.15 5.70 -1.87
N CYS A 326 20.63 5.20 -3.00
CA CYS A 326 19.49 4.29 -3.02
C CYS A 326 19.74 3.05 -2.17
N TYR A 327 20.87 2.38 -2.33
CA TYR A 327 21.20 1.19 -1.54
C TYR A 327 21.44 1.55 -0.06
N GLY A 328 22.15 2.63 0.22
CA GLY A 328 22.34 3.09 1.60
C GLY A 328 21.04 3.40 2.34
N ILE A 329 20.04 4.00 1.65
CA ILE A 329 18.72 4.27 2.24
C ILE A 329 17.94 2.97 2.43
N LYS A 330 17.95 2.08 1.42
CA LYS A 330 17.24 0.81 1.45
C LYS A 330 17.67 -0.06 2.63
N ASP A 331 18.97 -0.13 2.88
CA ASP A 331 19.56 -0.98 3.92
C ASP A 331 19.52 -0.32 5.31
N GLY A 332 19.60 1.01 5.39
CA GLY A 332 19.69 1.73 6.66
C GLY A 332 18.39 2.34 7.18
N ALA A 333 17.32 2.39 6.38
CA ALA A 333 16.05 2.96 6.83
C ALA A 333 15.30 2.04 7.79
N LEU A 334 14.66 2.65 8.80
CA LEU A 334 13.98 1.93 9.88
C LEU A 334 12.70 1.21 9.44
N CYS A 335 11.95 1.74 8.50
CA CYS A 335 10.62 1.23 8.10
C CYS A 335 10.46 1.14 6.59
N GLY A 336 9.39 0.48 6.16
CA GLY A 336 9.07 0.25 4.75
C GLY A 336 9.03 1.52 3.90
N LEU A 337 8.57 2.66 4.43
CA LEU A 337 8.57 3.92 3.68
C LEU A 337 9.98 4.29 3.20
N GLY A 338 10.96 4.32 4.10
CA GLY A 338 12.33 4.63 3.73
C GLY A 338 12.99 3.52 2.91
N GLN A 339 12.80 2.25 3.28
CA GLN A 339 13.37 1.10 2.58
C GLN A 339 12.90 0.99 1.11
N THR A 340 11.69 1.47 0.80
CA THR A 340 11.12 1.39 -0.54
C THR A 340 11.18 2.71 -1.32
N ALA A 341 11.45 3.83 -0.68
CA ALA A 341 11.62 5.14 -1.32
C ALA A 341 12.57 5.13 -2.55
N PRO A 342 13.67 4.36 -2.53
CA PRO A 342 14.57 4.25 -3.67
C PRO A 342 14.03 3.47 -4.87
N ASN A 343 12.99 2.63 -4.73
CA ASN A 343 12.56 1.72 -5.78
C ASN A 343 12.20 2.40 -7.11
N PRO A 344 11.45 3.53 -7.15
CA PRO A 344 11.16 4.23 -8.40
C PRO A 344 12.43 4.72 -9.11
N VAL A 345 13.43 5.14 -8.34
CA VAL A 345 14.72 5.61 -8.86
C VAL A 345 15.55 4.44 -9.38
N LEU A 346 15.71 3.39 -8.58
CA LEU A 346 16.46 2.19 -8.96
C LEU A 346 15.89 1.51 -10.21
N THR A 347 14.57 1.39 -10.32
CA THR A 347 13.94 0.79 -11.50
C THR A 347 14.06 1.70 -12.73
N THR A 348 14.04 3.02 -12.55
CA THR A 348 14.29 3.97 -13.63
C THR A 348 15.74 3.86 -14.12
N ILE A 349 16.72 3.80 -13.24
CA ILE A 349 18.13 3.57 -13.61
C ILE A 349 18.28 2.22 -14.32
N LYS A 350 17.69 1.16 -13.75
CA LYS A 350 17.80 -0.20 -14.29
C LYS A 350 17.27 -0.34 -15.72
N TYR A 351 16.12 0.25 -16.02
CA TYR A 351 15.42 0.03 -17.28
C TYR A 351 15.54 1.19 -18.28
N PHE A 352 15.89 2.39 -17.80
CA PHE A 352 15.94 3.61 -18.60
C PHE A 352 17.26 4.38 -18.39
N LYS A 353 18.36 3.67 -18.16
CA LYS A 353 19.66 4.25 -17.84
C LYS A 353 20.13 5.29 -18.90
N ALA A 354 19.94 4.99 -20.19
CA ALA A 354 20.30 5.90 -21.27
C ALA A 354 19.57 7.26 -21.17
N VAL A 355 18.30 7.27 -20.77
CA VAL A 355 17.52 8.50 -20.56
C VAL A 355 18.09 9.33 -19.42
N SER A 356 18.54 8.69 -18.33
CA SER A 356 19.16 9.39 -17.20
C SER A 356 20.44 10.10 -17.61
N TYR A 357 21.29 9.45 -18.40
CA TYR A 357 22.53 10.07 -18.94
C TYR A 357 22.25 11.13 -20.01
N THR A 358 21.20 10.99 -20.84
CA THR A 358 20.85 12.01 -21.84
C THR A 358 20.47 13.33 -21.17
N HIS A 359 19.82 13.30 -20.03
CA HIS A 359 19.51 14.51 -19.24
C HIS A 359 20.74 15.19 -18.64
N LEU A 360 21.89 14.49 -18.53
CA LEU A 360 23.15 15.09 -18.09
C LEU A 360 23.82 15.92 -19.23
N THR A 361 23.56 15.57 -20.49
CA THR A 361 24.32 16.07 -21.64
C THR A 361 23.55 17.02 -22.55
N LEU A 362 22.24 17.15 -22.40
CA LEU A 362 21.45 18.06 -23.26
C LEU A 362 21.51 19.50 -22.72
N PRO A 363 22.01 20.47 -23.53
CA PRO A 363 21.80 21.87 -23.23
C PRO A 363 20.29 22.14 -23.21
N THR A 364 19.81 22.83 -22.19
CA THR A 364 18.46 23.40 -22.16
C THR A 364 18.31 24.30 -23.39
N THR A 365 17.73 23.80 -24.47
CA THR A 365 17.21 24.68 -25.50
C THR A 365 16.00 25.39 -24.90
N SER A 366 16.20 26.68 -24.65
CA SER A 366 15.21 27.67 -24.26
C SER A 366 14.01 27.69 -25.21
#